data_f99ad43c140ff8f64465dfd5f7e972d3
#
_entry.id   f99ad43c140ff8f64465dfd5f7e972d3
#
_cell.length_a   1.000
_cell.length_b   1.000
_cell.length_c   1.000
_cell.angle_alpha   90.00
_cell.angle_beta   90.00
_cell.angle_gamma   90.00
#
_symmetry.space_group_name_H-M   'P 1'
#
loop_
_entity.id
_entity.type
_entity.pdbx_description
1 polymer ?
#
loop_
_entity_poly.entity_id
_entity_poly.type
_entity_poly.pdbx_seq_one_letter_code
_entity_poly.pdbx_strand_id
1 'polypeptide(L)'
;MVRFKECLAWCDELGINHITSWLLSKENLSRPEEELNSYYLVLNELFQELLIDDLVDNFKINFVGSIDLLPEYLQDSIKQLQEIRGGGEKVLTIALGYGGRQEIVDAIKSLLKENKELEIDDLIKSINDEQIRDHLYSPDSPDIDLIIRTSGESRLSGFLLWQSAYSEVVFQDVYWPEFRKIDFLRCLREYVQRDRRFGK
;
A
#
# COMPACT_ATOMS: atom_id res chain seq x y z
N MET A 1 17.14 0.72 -0.46
CA MET A 1 16.63 1.69 -1.43
C MET A 1 16.72 1.19 -2.87
N VAL A 2 17.89 0.78 -3.37
CA VAL A 2 18.07 0.29 -4.75
C VAL A 2 16.99 -0.72 -5.17
N ARG A 3 16.70 -1.74 -4.35
CA ARG A 3 15.71 -2.79 -4.69
C ARG A 3 14.29 -2.28 -4.89
N PHE A 4 13.90 -1.23 -4.17
CA PHE A 4 12.58 -0.63 -4.34
C PHE A 4 12.42 -0.01 -5.74
N LYS A 5 13.40 0.79 -6.17
CA LYS A 5 13.41 1.42 -7.50
C LYS A 5 13.51 0.39 -8.62
N GLU A 6 14.33 -0.63 -8.46
CA GLU A 6 14.40 -1.74 -9.41
C GLU A 6 13.05 -2.46 -9.56
N CYS A 7 12.35 -2.71 -8.45
CA CYS A 7 11.02 -3.33 -8.49
C CYS A 7 10.00 -2.45 -9.22
N LEU A 8 10.01 -1.13 -9.00
CA LEU A 8 9.18 -0.19 -9.76
C LEU A 8 9.51 -0.23 -11.25
N ALA A 9 10.80 -0.28 -11.62
CA ALA A 9 11.21 -0.39 -13.02
C ALA A 9 10.72 -1.70 -13.67
N TRP A 10 10.74 -2.82 -12.94
CA TRP A 10 10.19 -4.08 -13.46
C TRP A 10 8.67 -4.01 -13.66
N CYS A 11 7.96 -3.36 -12.72
CA CYS A 11 6.52 -3.14 -12.85
C CYS A 11 6.20 -2.23 -14.05
N ASP A 12 6.97 -1.16 -14.22
CA ASP A 12 6.82 -0.22 -15.34
C ASP A 12 7.04 -0.91 -16.69
N GLU A 13 8.11 -1.69 -16.81
CA GLU A 13 8.45 -2.49 -18.02
C GLU A 13 7.36 -3.49 -18.40
N LEU A 14 6.68 -4.06 -17.40
CA LEU A 14 5.62 -5.06 -17.59
C LEU A 14 4.21 -4.47 -17.70
N GLY A 15 4.07 -3.15 -17.66
CA GLY A 15 2.78 -2.48 -17.78
C GLY A 15 1.88 -2.68 -16.56
N ILE A 16 2.44 -2.87 -15.37
CA ILE A 16 1.68 -2.97 -14.12
C ILE A 16 1.34 -1.54 -13.68
N ASN A 17 0.04 -1.22 -13.63
CA ASN A 17 -0.44 0.13 -13.44
C ASN A 17 -0.73 0.50 -11.98
N HIS A 18 -1.00 -0.48 -11.12
CA HIS A 18 -1.28 -0.26 -9.70
C HIS A 18 -0.31 -1.04 -8.85
N ILE A 19 0.47 -0.33 -8.03
CA ILE A 19 1.48 -0.92 -7.16
C ILE A 19 1.23 -0.40 -5.74
N THR A 20 1.13 -1.30 -4.77
CA THR A 20 1.10 -0.93 -3.37
C THR A 20 2.30 -1.53 -2.64
N SER A 21 3.08 -0.70 -1.97
CA SER A 21 4.24 -1.12 -1.19
C SER A 21 4.06 -0.81 0.28
N TRP A 22 4.19 -1.83 1.13
CA TRP A 22 4.09 -1.69 2.58
C TRP A 22 5.47 -1.49 3.19
N LEU A 23 5.82 -0.26 3.48
CA LEU A 23 7.12 0.08 4.02
C LEU A 23 7.14 0.10 5.56
N LEU A 24 6.03 0.50 6.21
CA LEU A 24 5.95 0.55 7.66
C LEU A 24 4.56 0.12 8.13
N SER A 25 4.47 -0.92 8.97
CA SER A 25 3.21 -1.29 9.59
C SER A 25 2.88 -0.38 10.77
N LYS A 26 1.58 -0.32 11.13
CA LYS A 26 1.13 0.42 12.31
C LYS A 26 1.72 -0.17 13.60
N GLU A 27 1.82 -1.48 13.68
CA GLU A 27 2.41 -2.19 14.82
C GLU A 27 3.88 -1.85 15.00
N ASN A 28 4.61 -1.58 13.91
CA ASN A 28 6.01 -1.21 13.96
C ASN A 28 6.24 0.17 14.61
N LEU A 29 5.22 1.05 14.65
CA LEU A 29 5.31 2.35 15.34
C LEU A 29 5.48 2.20 16.86
N SER A 30 5.26 1.01 17.43
CA SER A 30 5.51 0.72 18.84
C SER A 30 6.95 0.23 19.14
N ARG A 31 7.83 0.16 18.14
CA ARG A 31 9.24 -0.23 18.32
C ARG A 31 10.03 0.83 19.10
N PRO A 32 11.19 0.48 19.66
CA PRO A 32 12.07 1.45 20.32
C PRO A 32 12.37 2.64 19.41
N GLU A 33 12.38 3.83 20.00
CA GLU A 33 12.56 5.11 19.27
C GLU A 33 13.85 5.15 18.46
N GLU A 34 14.93 4.59 18.98
CA GLU A 34 16.23 4.52 18.29
C GLU A 34 16.14 3.70 16.97
N GLU A 35 15.41 2.59 16.99
CA GLU A 35 15.17 1.75 15.81
C GLU A 35 14.30 2.51 14.78
N LEU A 36 13.22 3.15 15.26
CA LEU A 36 12.33 3.93 14.42
C LEU A 36 13.03 5.11 13.77
N ASN A 37 13.82 5.87 14.53
CA ASN A 37 14.54 7.03 14.01
C ASN A 37 15.50 6.63 12.89
N SER A 38 16.24 5.53 13.08
CA SER A 38 17.12 4.99 12.04
C SER A 38 16.33 4.61 10.78
N TYR A 39 15.16 4.00 10.94
CA TYR A 39 14.31 3.62 9.83
C TYR A 39 13.67 4.82 9.12
N TYR A 40 13.27 5.85 9.86
CA TYR A 40 12.73 7.09 9.30
C TYR A 40 13.75 7.85 8.45
N LEU A 41 15.02 7.84 8.83
CA LEU A 41 16.10 8.42 8.01
C LEU A 41 16.22 7.68 6.67
N VAL A 42 16.17 6.36 6.70
CA VAL A 42 16.21 5.51 5.49
C VAL A 42 14.99 5.76 4.59
N LEU A 43 13.80 5.94 5.16
CA LEU A 43 12.60 6.31 4.39
C LEU A 43 12.73 7.70 3.78
N ASN A 44 13.26 8.66 4.53
CA ASN A 44 13.44 10.01 4.02
C ASN A 44 14.45 10.05 2.85
N GLU A 45 15.55 9.31 2.95
CA GLU A 45 16.50 9.16 1.84
C GLU A 45 15.81 8.58 0.59
N LEU A 46 14.97 7.54 0.75
CA LEU A 46 14.17 7.01 -0.35
C LEU A 46 13.28 8.10 -0.98
N PHE A 47 12.59 8.87 -0.18
CA PHE A 47 11.67 9.89 -0.68
C PHE A 47 12.42 11.01 -1.40
N GLN A 48 13.57 11.43 -0.89
CA GLN A 48 14.44 12.39 -1.59
C GLN A 48 14.95 11.83 -2.93
N GLU A 49 15.33 10.54 -2.99
CA GLU A 49 15.70 9.89 -4.24
C GLU A 49 14.52 9.84 -5.24
N LEU A 50 13.30 9.53 -4.78
CA LEU A 50 12.11 9.49 -5.63
C LEU A 50 11.70 10.86 -6.18
N LEU A 51 12.00 11.96 -5.46
CA LEU A 51 11.71 13.32 -5.93
C LEU A 51 12.47 13.69 -7.20
N ILE A 52 13.65 13.10 -7.43
CA ILE A 52 14.54 13.44 -8.55
C ILE A 52 14.70 12.30 -9.57
N ASP A 53 13.99 11.17 -9.38
CA ASP A 53 14.11 9.99 -10.23
C ASP A 53 13.06 10.03 -11.35
N ASP A 54 13.48 10.10 -12.59
CA ASP A 54 12.60 10.15 -13.77
C ASP A 54 11.70 8.89 -13.89
N LEU A 55 12.10 7.78 -13.28
CA LEU A 55 11.29 6.55 -13.27
C LEU A 55 9.89 6.78 -12.70
N VAL A 56 9.74 7.68 -11.73
CA VAL A 56 8.47 7.94 -11.07
C VAL A 56 7.61 9.02 -11.74
N ASP A 57 8.07 9.62 -12.85
CA ASP A 57 7.29 10.61 -13.60
C ASP A 57 5.96 10.06 -14.11
N ASN A 58 5.93 8.77 -14.44
CA ASN A 58 4.72 8.09 -14.91
C ASN A 58 3.78 7.66 -13.78
N PHE A 59 4.16 7.88 -12.51
CA PHE A 59 3.38 7.44 -11.36
C PHE A 59 2.73 8.61 -10.62
N LYS A 60 1.44 8.46 -10.34
CA LYS A 60 0.79 9.19 -9.26
C LYS A 60 1.18 8.53 -7.95
N ILE A 61 1.84 9.24 -7.05
CA ILE A 61 2.29 8.69 -5.76
C ILE A 61 1.27 9.04 -4.68
N ASN A 62 0.68 8.01 -4.08
CA ASN A 62 -0.23 8.12 -2.94
C ASN A 62 0.43 7.56 -1.68
N PHE A 63 0.05 8.12 -0.53
CA PHE A 63 0.47 7.59 0.77
C PHE A 63 -0.77 7.25 1.60
N VAL A 64 -0.73 6.10 2.27
CA VAL A 64 -1.84 5.61 3.10
C VAL A 64 -1.33 5.13 4.46
N GLY A 65 -2.19 5.23 5.47
CA GLY A 65 -1.88 4.84 6.84
C GLY A 65 -1.85 6.03 7.80
N SER A 66 -1.23 5.85 8.96
CA SER A 66 -1.16 6.85 10.02
C SER A 66 0.00 7.85 9.79
N ILE A 67 -0.10 8.65 8.73
CA ILE A 67 0.96 9.59 8.31
C ILE A 67 1.19 10.68 9.37
N ASP A 68 0.14 11.07 10.08
CA ASP A 68 0.15 12.03 11.17
C ASP A 68 1.01 11.61 12.38
N LEU A 69 1.31 10.31 12.51
CA LEU A 69 2.17 9.77 13.56
C LEU A 69 3.66 9.76 13.18
N LEU A 70 4.01 10.12 11.96
CA LEU A 70 5.40 10.17 11.49
C LEU A 70 6.06 11.49 11.88
N PRO A 71 7.41 11.56 11.95
CA PRO A 71 8.13 12.81 12.16
C PRO A 71 7.78 13.86 11.10
N GLU A 72 7.75 15.14 11.49
CA GLU A 72 7.34 16.27 10.64
C GLU A 72 8.15 16.33 9.32
N TYR A 73 9.48 16.16 9.39
CA TYR A 73 10.33 16.17 8.20
C TYR A 73 9.97 15.10 7.18
N LEU A 74 9.46 13.93 7.65
CA LEU A 74 9.02 12.85 6.78
C LEU A 74 7.65 13.17 6.17
N GLN A 75 6.75 13.78 6.95
CA GLN A 75 5.47 14.28 6.44
C GLN A 75 5.66 15.34 5.35
N ASP A 76 6.66 16.23 5.50
CA ASP A 76 6.98 17.24 4.49
C ASP A 76 7.51 16.62 3.21
N SER A 77 8.39 15.62 3.30
CA SER A 77 8.85 14.87 2.12
C SER A 77 7.71 14.14 1.41
N ILE A 78 6.75 13.59 2.16
CA ILE A 78 5.53 12.96 1.62
C ILE A 78 4.68 13.97 0.84
N LYS A 79 4.42 15.15 1.41
CA LYS A 79 3.66 16.23 0.74
C LYS A 79 4.33 16.65 -0.56
N GLN A 80 5.65 16.87 -0.54
CA GLN A 80 6.42 17.23 -1.74
C GLN A 80 6.29 16.16 -2.83
N LEU A 81 6.39 14.87 -2.48
CA LEU A 81 6.21 13.77 -3.44
C LEU A 81 4.82 13.76 -4.06
N GLN A 82 3.77 13.96 -3.25
CA GLN A 82 2.39 14.00 -3.74
C GLN A 82 2.13 15.18 -4.66
N GLU A 83 2.72 16.36 -4.38
CA GLU A 83 2.55 17.56 -5.19
C GLU A 83 3.30 17.47 -6.53
N ILE A 84 4.55 16.99 -6.51
CA ILE A 84 5.41 16.98 -7.71
C ILE A 84 5.10 15.77 -8.61
N ARG A 85 4.75 14.62 -8.01
CA ARG A 85 4.54 13.35 -8.72
C ARG A 85 3.07 12.91 -8.72
N GLY A 86 2.15 13.86 -8.66
CA GLY A 86 0.71 13.58 -8.59
C GLY A 86 0.00 13.32 -9.91
N GLY A 87 0.67 13.47 -11.07
CA GLY A 87 0.03 13.54 -12.39
C GLY A 87 0.24 12.31 -13.31
N GLY A 88 0.90 11.26 -12.85
CA GLY A 88 1.15 10.07 -13.67
C GLY A 88 -0.11 9.22 -13.92
N GLU A 89 -0.08 8.40 -14.98
CA GLU A 89 -1.17 7.46 -15.32
C GLU A 89 -1.15 6.21 -14.45
N LYS A 90 0.03 5.78 -13.98
CA LYS A 90 0.20 4.65 -13.06
C LYS A 90 0.10 5.11 -11.61
N VAL A 91 -0.29 4.22 -10.73
CA VAL A 91 -0.48 4.53 -9.30
C VAL A 91 0.51 3.73 -8.46
N LEU A 92 1.33 4.46 -7.69
CA LEU A 92 2.17 3.89 -6.63
C LEU A 92 1.60 4.31 -5.28
N THR A 93 1.08 3.36 -4.53
CA THR A 93 0.62 3.58 -3.16
C THR A 93 1.68 3.10 -2.17
N ILE A 94 2.15 4.00 -1.30
CA ILE A 94 3.12 3.70 -0.24
C ILE A 94 2.39 3.67 1.10
N ALA A 95 2.37 2.51 1.74
CA ALA A 95 1.70 2.29 3.01
C ALA A 95 2.69 2.49 4.17
N LEU A 96 2.42 3.51 5.03
CA LEU A 96 3.24 3.92 6.17
C LEU A 96 2.41 4.01 7.46
N GLY A 97 2.87 3.38 8.53
CA GLY A 97 2.05 3.25 9.73
C GLY A 97 0.69 2.61 9.43
N TYR A 98 0.67 1.73 8.42
CA TYR A 98 -0.55 1.14 7.88
C TYR A 98 -0.90 -0.18 8.58
N GLY A 99 -2.19 -0.36 8.81
CA GLY A 99 -2.78 -1.62 9.26
C GLY A 99 -4.21 -1.76 8.78
N GLY A 100 -4.54 -2.85 8.07
CA GLY A 100 -5.84 -3.03 7.43
C GLY A 100 -7.03 -3.05 8.41
N ARG A 101 -6.82 -3.52 9.65
CA ARG A 101 -7.87 -3.40 10.69
C ARG A 101 -8.15 -1.94 11.04
N GLN A 102 -7.09 -1.12 11.12
CA GLN A 102 -7.25 0.30 11.39
C GLN A 102 -7.93 1.01 10.23
N GLU A 103 -7.54 0.70 9.00
CA GLU A 103 -8.18 1.25 7.81
C GLU A 103 -9.68 1.02 7.80
N ILE A 104 -10.13 -0.23 8.07
CA ILE A 104 -11.56 -0.56 8.17
C ILE A 104 -12.27 0.25 9.28
N VAL A 105 -11.64 0.38 10.45
CA VAL A 105 -12.19 1.18 11.54
C VAL A 105 -12.29 2.65 11.14
N ASP A 106 -11.30 3.19 10.46
CA ASP A 106 -11.30 4.59 10.04
C ASP A 106 -12.29 4.83 8.88
N ALA A 107 -12.46 3.87 7.98
CA ALA A 107 -13.50 3.88 6.95
C ALA A 107 -14.90 3.96 7.58
N ILE A 108 -15.20 3.12 8.57
CA ILE A 108 -16.48 3.15 9.29
C ILE A 108 -16.69 4.50 9.99
N LYS A 109 -15.67 5.03 10.67
CA LYS A 109 -15.75 6.36 11.29
C LYS A 109 -15.99 7.48 10.30
N SER A 110 -15.35 7.41 9.12
CA SER A 110 -15.54 8.38 8.04
C SER A 110 -16.96 8.34 7.50
N LEU A 111 -17.48 7.14 7.22
CA LEU A 111 -18.85 6.91 6.78
C LEU A 111 -19.88 7.45 7.78
N LEU A 112 -19.68 7.18 9.07
CA LEU A 112 -20.57 7.69 10.13
C LEU A 112 -20.53 9.22 10.24
N LYS A 113 -19.35 9.85 10.04
CA LYS A 113 -19.21 11.32 10.07
C LYS A 113 -19.90 11.97 8.89
N GLU A 114 -19.81 11.39 7.71
CA GLU A 114 -20.47 11.92 6.50
C GLU A 114 -21.98 11.85 6.62
N ASN A 115 -22.50 10.77 7.23
CA ASN A 115 -23.93 10.51 7.34
C ASN A 115 -24.52 10.87 8.74
N LYS A 116 -23.89 11.81 9.46
CA LYS A 116 -24.29 12.18 10.83
C LYS A 116 -25.71 12.76 10.97
N GLU A 117 -26.31 13.23 9.87
CA GLU A 117 -27.66 13.78 9.84
C GLU A 117 -28.75 12.70 9.64
N LEU A 118 -28.38 11.45 9.31
CA LEU A 118 -29.33 10.37 9.15
C LEU A 118 -29.77 9.83 10.52
N GLU A 119 -31.04 9.42 10.59
CA GLU A 119 -31.52 8.62 11.72
C GLU A 119 -30.80 7.26 11.75
N ILE A 120 -30.57 6.74 12.95
CA ILE A 120 -29.72 5.53 13.14
C ILE A 120 -30.23 4.31 12.34
N ASP A 121 -31.54 4.12 12.21
CA ASP A 121 -32.12 3.00 11.47
C ASP A 121 -31.88 3.12 9.96
N ASP A 122 -31.86 4.33 9.43
CA ASP A 122 -31.58 4.58 8.01
C ASP A 122 -30.09 4.52 7.73
N LEU A 123 -29.26 4.96 8.67
CA LEU A 123 -27.82 4.80 8.60
C LEU A 123 -27.42 3.31 8.58
N ILE A 124 -27.99 2.49 9.46
CA ILE A 124 -27.73 1.03 9.50
C ILE A 124 -28.11 0.39 8.14
N LYS A 125 -29.23 0.78 7.53
CA LYS A 125 -29.66 0.25 6.23
C LYS A 125 -28.77 0.68 5.08
N SER A 126 -28.12 1.84 5.17
CA SER A 126 -27.23 2.36 4.11
C SER A 126 -25.88 1.66 4.08
N ILE A 127 -25.41 1.08 5.22
CA ILE A 127 -24.08 0.45 5.29
C ILE A 127 -24.06 -0.83 4.46
N ASN A 128 -23.18 -0.85 3.46
CA ASN A 128 -22.91 -2.00 2.62
C ASN A 128 -21.42 -2.01 2.20
N ASP A 129 -21.02 -3.02 1.44
CA ASP A 129 -19.62 -3.20 1.03
C ASP A 129 -19.10 -2.02 0.20
N GLU A 130 -19.93 -1.45 -0.68
CA GLU A 130 -19.59 -0.31 -1.54
C GLU A 130 -19.37 0.95 -0.69
N GLN A 131 -20.26 1.23 0.25
CA GLN A 131 -20.11 2.36 1.17
C GLN A 131 -18.86 2.26 2.05
N ILE A 132 -18.49 1.08 2.51
CA ILE A 132 -17.24 0.88 3.23
C ILE A 132 -16.04 1.09 2.31
N ARG A 133 -16.07 0.55 1.08
CA ARG A 133 -15.02 0.71 0.07
C ARG A 133 -14.73 2.19 -0.22
N ASP A 134 -15.78 2.99 -0.40
CA ASP A 134 -15.69 4.43 -0.72
C ASP A 134 -15.00 5.25 0.37
N HIS A 135 -14.94 4.71 1.60
CA HIS A 135 -14.30 5.35 2.75
C HIS A 135 -12.94 4.74 3.13
N LEU A 136 -12.45 3.74 2.39
CA LEU A 136 -11.08 3.24 2.57
C LEU A 136 -10.03 4.29 2.19
N TYR A 137 -8.80 4.08 2.56
CA TYR A 137 -7.70 5.04 2.29
C TYR A 137 -7.41 5.25 0.80
N SER A 138 -7.79 4.29 -0.06
CA SER A 138 -7.62 4.36 -1.52
C SER A 138 -8.88 3.83 -2.22
N PRO A 139 -10.01 4.53 -2.15
CA PRO A 139 -11.30 4.06 -2.68
C PRO A 139 -11.26 3.83 -4.20
N ASP A 140 -10.53 4.66 -4.94
CA ASP A 140 -10.40 4.57 -6.40
C ASP A 140 -9.47 3.45 -6.88
N SER A 141 -8.76 2.78 -5.96
CA SER A 141 -7.86 1.68 -6.33
C SER A 141 -8.64 0.39 -6.59
N PRO A 142 -8.27 -0.38 -7.63
CA PRO A 142 -8.88 -1.69 -7.85
C PRO A 142 -8.54 -2.66 -6.71
N ASP A 143 -9.29 -3.75 -6.61
CA ASP A 143 -8.91 -4.88 -5.76
C ASP A 143 -7.55 -5.44 -6.18
N ILE A 144 -6.82 -5.97 -5.22
CA ILE A 144 -5.47 -6.47 -5.45
C ILE A 144 -5.53 -7.83 -6.14
N ASP A 145 -4.86 -7.95 -7.26
CA ASP A 145 -4.74 -9.22 -7.99
C ASP A 145 -3.71 -10.15 -7.36
N LEU A 146 -2.55 -9.62 -6.99
CA LEU A 146 -1.41 -10.39 -6.51
C LEU A 146 -0.73 -9.71 -5.32
N ILE A 147 -0.51 -10.46 -4.26
CA ILE A 147 0.36 -10.06 -3.15
C ILE A 147 1.62 -10.93 -3.19
N ILE A 148 2.78 -10.29 -3.24
CA ILE A 148 4.07 -10.95 -3.09
C ILE A 148 4.60 -10.62 -1.69
N ARG A 149 4.76 -11.65 -0.85
CA ARG A 149 5.36 -11.51 0.45
C ARG A 149 6.71 -12.19 0.51
N THR A 150 7.75 -11.41 0.74
CA THR A 150 9.12 -11.87 0.97
C THR A 150 9.35 -12.22 2.44
N SER A 151 10.54 -12.67 2.81
CA SER A 151 11.01 -13.02 4.17
C SER A 151 10.62 -14.40 4.72
N GLY A 152 10.10 -15.33 3.90
CA GLY A 152 9.73 -16.67 4.34
C GLY A 152 8.48 -16.77 5.22
N GLU A 153 7.80 -15.66 5.45
CA GLU A 153 6.61 -15.60 6.29
C GLU A 153 5.34 -15.85 5.49
N SER A 154 4.53 -16.81 5.90
CA SER A 154 3.31 -17.25 5.21
C SER A 154 2.04 -16.65 5.80
N ARG A 155 2.01 -15.33 6.01
CA ARG A 155 0.85 -14.58 6.54
C ARG A 155 0.79 -13.17 5.97
N LEU A 156 -0.39 -12.58 5.86
CA LEU A 156 -0.58 -11.19 5.37
C LEU A 156 -0.30 -10.13 6.45
N SER A 157 -0.30 -10.50 7.72
CA SER A 157 -0.08 -9.60 8.87
C SER A 157 -0.94 -8.34 8.88
N GLY A 158 -2.13 -8.40 8.29
CA GLY A 158 -3.04 -7.25 8.22
C GLY A 158 -2.85 -6.33 7.03
N PHE A 159 -2.07 -6.72 6.02
CA PHE A 159 -1.89 -5.93 4.81
C PHE A 159 -3.11 -6.01 3.90
N LEU A 160 -3.69 -4.85 3.53
CA LEU A 160 -4.78 -4.67 2.57
C LEU A 160 -5.95 -5.66 2.74
N LEU A 161 -6.44 -5.84 3.99
CA LEU A 161 -7.41 -6.88 4.35
C LEU A 161 -8.69 -6.85 3.52
N TRP A 162 -9.20 -5.66 3.23
CA TRP A 162 -10.41 -5.49 2.42
C TRP A 162 -10.14 -5.77 0.96
N GLN A 163 -9.12 -5.12 0.41
CA GLN A 163 -8.80 -5.15 -1.01
C GLN A 163 -8.22 -6.50 -1.47
N SER A 164 -7.76 -7.34 -0.53
CA SER A 164 -7.11 -8.63 -0.83
C SER A 164 -8.04 -9.83 -0.71
N ALA A 165 -9.34 -9.63 -0.56
CA ALA A 165 -10.31 -10.71 -0.33
C ALA A 165 -10.23 -11.84 -1.38
N TYR A 166 -9.88 -11.50 -2.63
CA TYR A 166 -9.74 -12.44 -3.74
C TYR A 166 -8.34 -12.42 -4.39
N SER A 167 -7.35 -11.86 -3.68
CA SER A 167 -5.97 -11.81 -4.17
C SER A 167 -5.32 -13.19 -4.18
N GLU A 168 -4.53 -13.44 -5.19
CA GLU A 168 -3.53 -14.50 -5.11
C GLU A 168 -2.35 -14.06 -4.24
N VAL A 169 -1.86 -14.95 -3.40
CA VAL A 169 -0.73 -14.67 -2.52
C VAL A 169 0.42 -15.60 -2.86
N VAL A 170 1.58 -15.02 -3.13
CA VAL A 170 2.83 -15.75 -3.36
C VAL A 170 3.82 -15.41 -2.24
N PHE A 171 4.21 -16.43 -1.50
CA PHE A 171 5.21 -16.32 -0.44
C PHE A 171 6.58 -16.68 -1.00
N GLN A 172 7.60 -15.86 -0.66
CA GLN A 172 8.98 -16.04 -1.09
C GLN A 172 9.91 -16.10 0.13
N ASP A 173 10.77 -17.09 0.18
CA ASP A 173 11.73 -17.27 1.29
C ASP A 173 12.84 -16.21 1.28
N VAL A 174 13.05 -15.53 0.16
CA VAL A 174 14.07 -14.49 0.00
C VAL A 174 13.71 -13.23 0.78
N TYR A 175 14.69 -12.60 1.43
CA TYR A 175 14.50 -11.29 2.04
C TYR A 175 14.43 -10.17 0.99
N TRP A 176 13.69 -9.10 1.29
CA TRP A 176 13.45 -8.00 0.36
C TRP A 176 14.73 -7.42 -0.29
N PRO A 177 15.85 -7.17 0.42
CA PRO A 177 17.07 -6.66 -0.21
C PRO A 177 17.67 -7.61 -1.25
N GLU A 178 17.41 -8.91 -1.15
CA GLU A 178 17.93 -9.96 -2.04
C GLU A 178 16.93 -10.38 -3.13
N PHE A 179 15.69 -9.86 -3.10
CA PHE A 179 14.64 -10.15 -4.08
C PHE A 179 15.01 -9.61 -5.46
N ARG A 180 15.16 -10.47 -6.45
CA ARG A 180 15.65 -10.15 -7.80
C ARG A 180 14.55 -10.19 -8.82
N LYS A 181 14.80 -9.61 -10.01
CA LYS A 181 13.87 -9.67 -11.15
C LYS A 181 13.42 -11.09 -11.49
N ILE A 182 14.31 -12.08 -11.40
CA ILE A 182 13.94 -13.48 -11.67
C ILE A 182 12.94 -14.02 -10.64
N ASP A 183 13.06 -13.63 -9.38
CA ASP A 183 12.15 -14.04 -8.32
C ASP A 183 10.77 -13.37 -8.52
N PHE A 184 10.75 -12.08 -8.90
CA PHE A 184 9.54 -11.36 -9.30
C PHE A 184 8.84 -12.03 -10.50
N LEU A 185 9.56 -12.34 -11.57
CA LEU A 185 9.01 -13.01 -12.75
C LEU A 185 8.47 -14.41 -12.43
N ARG A 186 9.06 -15.12 -11.47
CA ARG A 186 8.53 -16.39 -10.98
C ARG A 186 7.19 -16.23 -10.26
N CYS A 187 7.05 -15.18 -9.44
CA CYS A 187 5.77 -14.86 -8.80
C CYS A 187 4.68 -14.55 -9.84
N LEU A 188 5.00 -13.76 -10.86
CA LEU A 188 4.05 -13.45 -11.95
C LEU A 188 3.69 -14.70 -12.76
N ARG A 189 4.66 -15.58 -13.03
CA ARG A 189 4.38 -16.85 -13.72
C ARG A 189 3.46 -17.74 -12.89
N GLU A 190 3.69 -17.83 -11.59
CA GLU A 190 2.82 -18.59 -10.68
C GLU A 190 1.41 -18.00 -10.68
N TYR A 191 1.27 -16.69 -10.60
CA TYR A 191 -0.01 -15.99 -10.68
C TYR A 191 -0.78 -16.33 -11.96
N VAL A 192 -0.14 -16.22 -13.12
CA VAL A 192 -0.76 -16.50 -14.44
C VAL A 192 -1.20 -17.96 -14.57
N GLN A 193 -0.56 -18.90 -13.88
CA GLN A 193 -0.90 -20.32 -13.91
C GLN A 193 -2.07 -20.71 -13.01
N ARG A 194 -2.51 -19.81 -12.12
CA ARG A 194 -3.62 -20.07 -11.19
C ARG A 194 -4.97 -19.78 -11.84
N ASP A 195 -5.91 -20.73 -11.71
CA ASP A 195 -7.30 -20.54 -12.13
C ASP A 195 -8.06 -19.69 -11.10
N ARG A 196 -8.35 -18.46 -11.45
CA ARG A 196 -9.13 -17.54 -10.60
C ARG A 196 -10.63 -17.80 -10.80
N ARG A 197 -11.26 -18.48 -9.83
CA ARG A 197 -12.66 -18.90 -9.94
C ARG A 197 -13.65 -17.93 -9.29
N PHE A 198 -13.22 -16.92 -8.54
CA PHE A 198 -14.07 -15.90 -7.86
C PHE A 198 -15.33 -16.49 -7.20
N GLY A 199 -15.21 -17.68 -6.57
CA GLY A 199 -16.34 -18.36 -5.92
C GLY A 199 -17.33 -19.04 -6.87
N LYS A 200 -16.98 -19.22 -8.16
CA LYS A 200 -17.79 -19.95 -9.15
C LYS A 200 -17.27 -21.35 -9.40
#